data_dc475dda16ce764cd441717291d17cd2
#
_entry.id   dc475dda16ce764cd441717291d17cd2
#
_cell.length_a   1.000
_cell.length_b   1.000
_cell.length_c   1.000
_cell.angle_alpha   90.00
_cell.angle_beta   90.00
_cell.angle_gamma   90.00
#
_symmetry.space_group_name_H-M   'P 1'
#
loop_
_entity.id
_entity.type
_entity.pdbx_description
1 polymer ?
#
loop_
_entity_poly.entity_id
_entity_poly.type
_entity_poly.pdbx_seq_one_letter_code
_entity_poly.pdbx_strand_id
1 'polypeptide(L)'
;MDLRRAKCKLSCMGQNRSHVVSFATIAAIASTLLPFAACAASLTVSGVTFSDELGGFVLQRVTGEGSLDDPFVITERITDINGGTLVFRVSPTFGNEIGTQHSIGFAIVKIVENGTDFPWTSFEIELQSTLGTPSDYGDGLSFGQGSSAGRPFTATGFEQVTLIDEPYDRIEYDQGKVPIGSHATFRFVVSETLPLQEAYLAQRPRRPIAEELGAPSTARLGSPPEFGNRFSHRG
;
A
#
# COMPACT_ATOMS: atom_id res chain seq x y z
N MET A 1 -30.26 17.50 2.57
CA MET A 1 -28.94 16.88 2.39
C MET A 1 -29.16 15.41 2.19
N ASP A 2 -29.01 14.94 0.95
CA ASP A 2 -29.67 13.73 0.46
C ASP A 2 -28.63 12.63 0.25
N LEU A 3 -28.70 11.61 1.09
CA LEU A 3 -27.86 10.42 1.00
C LEU A 3 -28.39 9.53 -0.14
N ARG A 4 -27.86 9.67 -1.33
CA ARG A 4 -28.22 8.75 -2.44
C ARG A 4 -27.42 7.45 -2.31
N ARG A 5 -28.13 6.44 -1.83
CA ARG A 5 -27.71 5.04 -1.85
C ARG A 5 -27.53 4.55 -3.29
N ALA A 6 -26.32 4.13 -3.63
CA ALA A 6 -26.08 3.33 -4.82
C ALA A 6 -26.77 1.98 -4.67
N LYS A 7 -27.81 1.72 -5.47
CA LYS A 7 -28.50 0.44 -5.54
C LYS A 7 -27.79 -0.47 -6.55
N CYS A 8 -27.13 -1.48 -6.08
CA CYS A 8 -26.74 -2.62 -6.91
C CYS A 8 -28.03 -3.41 -7.28
N LYS A 9 -28.37 -3.42 -8.57
CA LYS A 9 -29.54 -4.14 -9.08
C LYS A 9 -29.16 -5.61 -9.31
N LEU A 10 -29.54 -6.49 -8.40
CA LEU A 10 -29.62 -7.93 -8.68
C LEU A 10 -30.92 -8.21 -9.44
N SER A 11 -30.80 -8.68 -10.66
CA SER A 11 -31.90 -9.24 -11.44
C SER A 11 -31.84 -10.77 -11.28
N CYS A 12 -32.71 -11.32 -10.45
CA CYS A 12 -33.02 -12.75 -10.45
C CYS A 12 -34.46 -12.94 -10.95
N MET A 13 -34.59 -13.44 -12.16
CA MET A 13 -35.85 -14.04 -12.63
C MET A 13 -35.88 -15.51 -12.26
N GLY A 14 -36.89 -15.92 -11.52
CA GLY A 14 -37.16 -17.30 -11.24
C GLY A 14 -38.65 -17.58 -11.41
N GLN A 15 -39.03 -18.65 -12.05
CA GLN A 15 -40.41 -19.14 -12.12
C GLN A 15 -40.51 -20.52 -11.51
N ASN A 16 -41.33 -20.60 -10.51
CA ASN A 16 -42.48 -21.43 -10.14
C ASN A 16 -42.76 -22.74 -10.90
N ARG A 17 -42.92 -23.86 -10.18
CA ARG A 17 -44.15 -24.66 -10.03
C ARG A 17 -43.95 -25.87 -9.16
N SER A 18 -44.97 -26.07 -8.33
CA SER A 18 -45.23 -27.14 -7.34
C SER A 18 -45.33 -28.54 -7.93
N HIS A 19 -44.82 -29.56 -7.24
CA HIS A 19 -45.47 -30.87 -7.08
C HIS A 19 -44.98 -31.51 -5.78
N VAL A 20 -45.96 -31.87 -4.95
CA VAL A 20 -45.82 -32.59 -3.69
C VAL A 20 -45.51 -34.04 -3.98
N VAL A 21 -44.40 -34.56 -3.50
CA VAL A 21 -44.23 -36.00 -3.20
C VAL A 21 -43.35 -36.12 -1.97
N SER A 22 -43.91 -36.71 -0.92
CA SER A 22 -43.26 -37.00 0.35
C SER A 22 -42.32 -38.18 0.19
N PHE A 23 -41.04 -37.97 0.35
CA PHE A 23 -40.08 -39.02 0.72
C PHE A 23 -39.05 -38.39 1.68
N ALA A 24 -38.99 -38.95 2.87
CA ALA A 24 -37.97 -38.61 3.87
C ALA A 24 -36.61 -39.08 3.37
N THR A 25 -35.80 -38.16 2.86
CA THR A 25 -34.41 -38.41 2.53
C THR A 25 -33.58 -37.40 3.32
N ILE A 26 -32.70 -37.92 4.17
CA ILE A 26 -31.71 -37.14 4.91
C ILE A 26 -30.80 -36.48 3.87
N ALA A 27 -31.07 -35.24 3.54
CA ALA A 27 -30.17 -34.43 2.68
C ALA A 27 -29.05 -33.90 3.54
N ALA A 28 -27.86 -34.46 3.38
CA ALA A 28 -26.63 -33.85 3.84
C ALA A 28 -26.51 -32.50 3.12
N ILE A 29 -26.65 -31.39 3.87
CA ILE A 29 -26.44 -30.03 3.37
C ILE A 29 -24.93 -29.85 3.20
N ALA A 30 -24.42 -30.16 2.02
CA ALA A 30 -23.11 -29.71 1.61
C ALA A 30 -23.20 -28.19 1.42
N SER A 31 -22.80 -27.43 2.44
CA SER A 31 -22.61 -25.98 2.31
C SER A 31 -21.49 -25.74 1.31
N THR A 32 -21.83 -25.56 0.05
CA THR A 32 -20.91 -25.03 -0.95
C THR A 32 -20.61 -23.56 -0.57
N LEU A 33 -19.47 -23.34 0.07
CA LEU A 33 -18.88 -22.02 0.20
C LEU A 33 -18.55 -21.53 -1.22
N LEU A 34 -19.48 -20.81 -1.82
CA LEU A 34 -19.19 -20.06 -3.04
C LEU A 34 -18.12 -19.01 -2.67
N PRO A 35 -16.98 -18.96 -3.37
CA PRO A 35 -16.04 -17.88 -3.17
C PRO A 35 -16.76 -16.57 -3.51
N PHE A 36 -16.93 -15.71 -2.53
CA PHE A 36 -17.31 -14.32 -2.80
C PHE A 36 -16.18 -13.72 -3.63
N ALA A 37 -16.42 -13.50 -4.91
CA ALA A 37 -15.55 -12.65 -5.70
C ALA A 37 -15.59 -11.26 -5.04
N ALA A 38 -14.49 -10.85 -4.41
CA ALA A 38 -14.36 -9.51 -3.90
C ALA A 38 -14.48 -8.57 -5.10
N CYS A 39 -15.55 -7.78 -5.14
CA CYS A 39 -15.71 -6.75 -6.15
C CYS A 39 -14.72 -5.64 -5.82
N ALA A 40 -13.88 -5.25 -6.78
CA ALA A 40 -12.96 -4.15 -6.62
C ALA A 40 -13.71 -2.88 -6.19
N ALA A 41 -13.18 -2.17 -5.20
CA ALA A 41 -13.72 -0.90 -4.76
C ALA A 41 -13.17 0.23 -5.63
N SER A 42 -14.04 1.18 -5.98
CA SER A 42 -13.67 2.41 -6.67
C SER A 42 -14.41 3.58 -6.02
N LEU A 43 -13.66 4.50 -5.40
CA LEU A 43 -14.19 5.60 -4.60
C LEU A 43 -13.76 6.94 -5.20
N THR A 44 -14.72 7.78 -5.59
CA THR A 44 -14.47 9.11 -6.14
C THR A 44 -14.74 10.17 -5.09
N VAL A 45 -13.75 11.02 -4.83
CA VAL A 45 -13.85 12.15 -3.90
C VAL A 45 -13.17 13.36 -4.54
N SER A 46 -13.85 14.52 -4.53
CA SER A 46 -13.30 15.81 -4.98
C SER A 46 -12.60 15.77 -6.35
N GLY A 47 -13.10 14.95 -7.28
CA GLY A 47 -12.55 14.86 -8.64
C GLY A 47 -11.41 13.86 -8.82
N VAL A 48 -11.02 13.12 -7.77
CA VAL A 48 -10.05 12.01 -7.87
C VAL A 48 -10.74 10.70 -7.52
N THR A 49 -10.53 9.68 -8.34
CA THR A 49 -11.02 8.32 -8.13
C THR A 49 -9.87 7.43 -7.70
N PHE A 50 -10.04 6.73 -6.58
CA PHE A 50 -9.09 5.75 -6.06
C PHE A 50 -9.69 4.36 -6.18
N SER A 51 -8.87 3.36 -6.57
CA SER A 51 -9.34 1.98 -6.80
C SER A 51 -8.33 0.93 -6.36
N ASP A 52 -8.83 -0.19 -5.82
CA ASP A 52 -8.08 -1.39 -5.51
C ASP A 52 -8.19 -2.49 -6.59
N GLU A 53 -8.54 -2.12 -7.80
CA GLU A 53 -8.83 -3.03 -8.92
C GLU A 53 -7.67 -3.98 -9.29
N LEU A 54 -6.43 -3.62 -8.92
CA LEU A 54 -5.25 -4.46 -9.16
C LEU A 54 -4.98 -5.46 -8.03
N GLY A 55 -5.76 -5.37 -6.93
CA GLY A 55 -5.67 -6.30 -5.81
C GLY A 55 -4.49 -6.06 -4.87
N GLY A 56 -4.28 -7.02 -3.95
CA GLY A 56 -3.25 -6.98 -2.93
C GLY A 56 -3.65 -6.23 -1.65
N PHE A 57 -4.69 -5.42 -1.71
CA PHE A 57 -5.27 -4.69 -0.57
C PHE A 57 -6.77 -4.50 -0.76
N VAL A 58 -7.43 -4.01 0.27
CA VAL A 58 -8.85 -3.63 0.25
C VAL A 58 -8.97 -2.16 0.57
N LEU A 59 -9.50 -1.37 -0.37
CA LEU A 59 -9.81 0.04 -0.18
C LEU A 59 -11.11 0.17 0.61
N GLN A 60 -11.05 0.76 1.81
CA GLN A 60 -12.19 0.84 2.71
C GLN A 60 -12.89 2.20 2.65
N ARG A 61 -12.11 3.29 2.57
CA ARG A 61 -12.64 4.65 2.62
C ARG A 61 -11.68 5.66 2.00
N VAL A 62 -12.25 6.69 1.38
CA VAL A 62 -11.53 7.91 0.99
C VAL A 62 -12.36 9.12 1.39
N THR A 63 -11.72 10.17 1.93
CA THR A 63 -12.32 11.47 2.26
C THR A 63 -11.31 12.59 2.02
N GLY A 64 -11.74 13.86 2.09
CA GLY A 64 -10.90 15.03 1.94
C GLY A 64 -10.96 15.66 0.55
N GLU A 65 -10.27 16.77 0.37
CA GLU A 65 -10.26 17.57 -0.87
C GLU A 65 -8.89 17.54 -1.58
N GLY A 66 -7.86 16.98 -0.93
CA GLY A 66 -6.51 16.87 -1.48
C GLY A 66 -5.61 18.07 -1.18
N SER A 67 -6.09 19.07 -0.43
CA SER A 67 -5.26 20.19 0.00
C SER A 67 -4.33 19.80 1.15
N LEU A 68 -3.38 20.68 1.53
CA LEU A 68 -2.52 20.45 2.69
C LEU A 68 -3.30 20.45 4.01
N ASP A 69 -4.38 21.25 4.08
CA ASP A 69 -5.22 21.38 5.28
C ASP A 69 -6.29 20.30 5.34
N ASP A 70 -6.79 19.83 4.19
CA ASP A 70 -7.77 18.73 4.06
C ASP A 70 -7.28 17.68 3.04
N PRO A 71 -6.25 16.90 3.38
CA PRO A 71 -5.66 15.90 2.48
C PRO A 71 -6.65 14.78 2.17
N PHE A 72 -6.44 14.09 1.06
CA PHE A 72 -7.14 12.82 0.83
C PHE A 72 -6.74 11.83 1.92
N VAL A 73 -7.69 11.45 2.77
CA VAL A 73 -7.51 10.43 3.80
C VAL A 73 -7.98 9.10 3.25
N ILE A 74 -7.04 8.22 2.94
CA ILE A 74 -7.26 6.90 2.36
C ILE A 74 -7.10 5.86 3.46
N THR A 75 -8.17 5.11 3.76
CA THR A 75 -8.13 3.97 4.69
C THR A 75 -8.18 2.69 3.90
N GLU A 76 -7.23 1.81 4.16
CA GLU A 76 -7.10 0.53 3.45
C GLU A 76 -6.48 -0.55 4.33
N ARG A 77 -6.59 -1.80 3.89
CA ARG A 77 -5.98 -2.96 4.51
C ARG A 77 -5.19 -3.75 3.48
N ILE A 78 -3.87 -3.86 3.66
CA ILE A 78 -3.02 -4.70 2.82
C ILE A 78 -3.18 -6.16 3.24
N THR A 79 -3.48 -7.03 2.29
CA THR A 79 -3.77 -8.45 2.51
C THR A 79 -2.78 -9.38 1.81
N ASP A 80 -2.04 -8.87 0.82
CA ASP A 80 -1.02 -9.63 0.11
C ASP A 80 0.38 -9.34 0.67
N ILE A 81 1.20 -10.36 0.76
CA ILE A 81 2.59 -10.27 1.26
C ILE A 81 3.50 -9.43 0.34
N ASN A 82 3.15 -9.32 -0.92
CA ASN A 82 3.86 -8.51 -1.90
C ASN A 82 3.33 -7.06 -1.97
N GLY A 83 2.31 -6.76 -1.14
CA GLY A 83 1.63 -5.47 -1.16
C GLY A 83 0.57 -5.37 -2.24
N GLY A 84 0.29 -4.15 -2.69
CA GLY A 84 -0.72 -3.87 -3.70
C GLY A 84 -0.43 -2.58 -4.45
N THR A 85 -1.23 -2.31 -5.47
CA THR A 85 -1.11 -1.07 -6.25
C THR A 85 -2.44 -0.33 -6.23
N LEU A 86 -2.45 0.86 -5.62
CA LEU A 86 -3.57 1.78 -5.67
C LEU A 86 -3.56 2.48 -7.02
N VAL A 87 -4.67 2.37 -7.75
CA VAL A 87 -4.89 3.15 -8.97
C VAL A 87 -5.58 4.46 -8.60
N PHE A 88 -5.11 5.57 -9.12
CA PHE A 88 -5.82 6.83 -8.99
C PHE A 88 -6.02 7.50 -10.36
N ARG A 89 -7.24 8.02 -10.57
CA ARG A 89 -7.66 8.70 -11.79
C ARG A 89 -8.10 10.10 -11.46
N VAL A 90 -7.53 11.06 -12.15
CA VAL A 90 -7.74 12.48 -11.88
C VAL A 90 -8.69 13.07 -12.92
N SER A 91 -9.73 13.78 -12.46
CA SER A 91 -10.62 14.51 -13.35
C SER A 91 -9.85 15.59 -14.13
N PRO A 92 -10.16 15.82 -15.39
CA PRO A 92 -9.55 16.91 -16.17
C PRO A 92 -9.75 18.32 -15.57
N THR A 93 -10.71 18.48 -14.64
CA THR A 93 -10.99 19.74 -13.94
C THR A 93 -10.32 19.85 -12.57
N PHE A 94 -9.64 18.80 -12.12
CA PHE A 94 -8.90 18.82 -10.86
C PHE A 94 -7.59 19.59 -11.06
N GLY A 95 -7.23 20.42 -10.11
CA GLY A 95 -6.09 21.32 -10.19
C GLY A 95 -4.98 21.02 -9.19
N ASN A 96 -4.27 22.06 -8.86
CA ASN A 96 -3.18 22.03 -7.89
C ASN A 96 -3.65 22.54 -6.52
N GLU A 97 -3.90 21.63 -5.60
CA GLU A 97 -4.46 21.92 -4.26
C GLU A 97 -3.35 22.14 -3.20
N ILE A 98 -2.06 22.00 -3.58
CA ILE A 98 -0.92 22.08 -2.64
C ILE A 98 0.06 23.21 -2.94
N GLY A 99 -0.24 24.04 -3.95
CA GLY A 99 0.56 25.22 -4.28
C GLY A 99 1.94 24.92 -4.87
N THR A 100 2.10 23.82 -5.60
CA THR A 100 3.30 23.50 -6.39
C THR A 100 3.32 24.34 -7.67
N GLN A 101 4.42 24.29 -8.43
CA GLN A 101 4.48 24.87 -9.78
C GLN A 101 3.91 23.93 -10.85
N HIS A 102 3.48 22.75 -10.48
CA HIS A 102 2.92 21.74 -11.36
C HIS A 102 1.43 22.01 -11.64
N SER A 103 0.91 21.41 -12.70
CA SER A 103 -0.49 21.58 -13.09
C SER A 103 -1.46 20.89 -12.13
N ILE A 104 -1.03 19.77 -11.56
CA ILE A 104 -1.79 18.97 -10.61
C ILE A 104 -0.96 18.81 -9.34
N GLY A 105 -1.62 18.80 -8.20
CA GLY A 105 -0.96 18.54 -6.92
C GLY A 105 -1.97 18.27 -5.83
N PHE A 106 -1.74 17.23 -5.04
CA PHE A 106 -2.59 16.89 -3.89
C PHE A 106 -1.83 16.22 -2.76
N ALA A 107 -2.34 16.41 -1.57
CA ALA A 107 -1.83 15.80 -0.35
C ALA A 107 -2.60 14.52 -0.03
N ILE A 108 -1.88 13.53 0.48
CA ILE A 108 -2.42 12.23 0.87
C ILE A 108 -2.02 11.92 2.33
N VAL A 109 -2.98 11.38 3.07
CA VAL A 109 -2.79 10.66 4.33
C VAL A 109 -3.32 9.26 4.15
N LYS A 110 -2.47 8.24 4.20
CA LYS A 110 -2.88 6.83 4.13
C LYS A 110 -2.88 6.24 5.53
N ILE A 111 -3.98 5.62 5.91
CA ILE A 111 -4.13 4.81 7.13
C ILE A 111 -4.20 3.36 6.68
N VAL A 112 -3.12 2.62 6.89
CA VAL A 112 -2.93 1.29 6.30
C VAL A 112 -2.89 0.24 7.40
N GLU A 113 -3.87 -0.66 7.42
CA GLU A 113 -3.89 -1.81 8.32
C GLU A 113 -2.99 -2.92 7.78
N ASN A 114 -2.16 -3.48 8.65
CA ASN A 114 -1.39 -4.68 8.35
C ASN A 114 -2.31 -5.92 8.44
N GLY A 115 -2.86 -6.33 7.32
CA GLY A 115 -3.64 -7.56 7.17
C GLY A 115 -2.82 -8.75 6.68
N THR A 116 -1.49 -8.62 6.59
CA THR A 116 -0.58 -9.74 6.24
C THR A 116 -0.31 -10.64 7.44
N ASP A 117 0.42 -11.72 7.22
CA ASP A 117 0.76 -12.72 8.24
C ASP A 117 2.10 -12.47 8.96
N PHE A 118 2.70 -11.27 8.76
CA PHE A 118 3.97 -10.90 9.39
C PHE A 118 3.98 -9.42 9.84
N PRO A 119 4.77 -9.06 10.87
CA PRO A 119 4.98 -7.66 11.22
C PRO A 119 5.82 -6.97 10.14
N TRP A 120 5.47 -5.73 9.79
CA TRP A 120 6.28 -4.95 8.85
C TRP A 120 7.42 -4.27 9.58
N THR A 121 8.63 -4.41 9.04
CA THR A 121 9.84 -3.70 9.53
C THR A 121 10.23 -2.55 8.63
N SER A 122 9.82 -2.61 7.37
CA SER A 122 9.90 -1.50 6.44
C SER A 122 8.69 -1.49 5.48
N PHE A 123 8.50 -0.36 4.83
CA PHE A 123 7.42 -0.15 3.88
C PHE A 123 7.89 0.75 2.75
N GLU A 124 7.49 0.45 1.54
CA GLU A 124 7.87 1.22 0.35
C GLU A 124 6.61 1.72 -0.36
N ILE A 125 6.65 2.96 -0.79
CA ILE A 125 5.64 3.58 -1.65
C ILE A 125 6.36 4.11 -2.89
N GLU A 126 5.90 3.73 -4.10
CA GLU A 126 6.49 4.12 -5.38
C GLU A 126 5.43 4.64 -6.33
N LEU A 127 5.68 5.81 -6.93
CA LEU A 127 4.85 6.35 -8.00
C LEU A 127 5.19 5.71 -9.34
N GLN A 128 4.17 5.52 -10.15
CA GLN A 128 4.28 4.95 -11.48
C GLN A 128 3.29 5.65 -12.41
N SER A 129 3.76 6.25 -13.49
CA SER A 129 2.89 6.78 -14.56
C SER A 129 2.40 5.67 -15.49
N THR A 130 3.17 4.61 -15.59
CA THR A 130 2.82 3.38 -16.31
C THR A 130 2.94 2.20 -15.37
N LEU A 131 1.92 1.36 -15.30
CA LEU A 131 1.88 0.22 -14.39
C LEU A 131 3.15 -0.65 -14.49
N GLY A 132 3.81 -0.85 -13.36
CA GLY A 132 5.03 -1.66 -13.25
C GLY A 132 6.31 -0.94 -13.64
N THR A 133 6.26 0.34 -14.01
CA THR A 133 7.42 1.16 -14.35
C THR A 133 7.50 2.34 -13.38
N PRO A 134 8.58 2.48 -12.58
CA PRO A 134 8.78 3.66 -11.75
C PRO A 134 8.69 4.94 -12.56
N SER A 135 8.13 5.98 -11.96
CA SER A 135 8.10 7.31 -12.54
C SER A 135 9.52 7.84 -12.74
N ASP A 136 9.73 8.61 -13.80
CA ASP A 136 11.01 9.25 -14.11
C ASP A 136 10.81 10.72 -14.52
N TYR A 137 11.88 11.47 -14.68
CA TYR A 137 11.83 12.88 -15.06
C TYR A 137 10.99 13.19 -16.30
N GLY A 138 10.86 12.25 -17.20
CA GLY A 138 10.20 12.45 -18.50
C GLY A 138 8.69 12.47 -18.39
N ASP A 139 8.13 11.85 -17.39
CA ASP A 139 6.68 11.74 -17.22
C ASP A 139 6.08 12.87 -16.37
N GLY A 140 6.90 13.57 -15.56
CA GLY A 140 6.52 14.73 -14.76
C GLY A 140 5.75 14.42 -13.49
N LEU A 141 5.43 13.16 -13.20
CA LEU A 141 4.81 12.71 -11.96
C LEU A 141 5.88 12.59 -10.87
N SER A 142 5.63 13.11 -9.67
CA SER A 142 6.60 13.05 -8.57
C SER A 142 5.96 13.20 -7.19
N PHE A 143 6.76 12.92 -6.15
CA PHE A 143 6.41 13.23 -4.77
C PHE A 143 6.64 14.71 -4.43
N GLY A 144 5.83 15.60 -5.04
CA GLY A 144 5.75 17.00 -4.67
C GLY A 144 6.97 17.84 -5.01
N GLN A 145 7.60 17.62 -6.14
CA GLN A 145 8.65 18.52 -6.62
C GLN A 145 8.12 19.94 -6.87
N GLY A 146 8.96 20.94 -6.65
CA GLY A 146 8.59 22.33 -6.85
C GLY A 146 7.58 22.89 -5.85
N SER A 147 7.31 22.20 -4.74
CA SER A 147 6.42 22.70 -3.70
C SER A 147 7.09 23.76 -2.83
N SER A 148 6.48 24.95 -2.73
CA SER A 148 6.88 25.97 -1.78
C SER A 148 6.50 25.65 -0.34
N ALA A 149 5.54 24.75 -0.14
CA ALA A 149 5.02 24.32 1.17
C ALA A 149 5.90 23.23 1.83
N GLY A 150 6.95 22.78 1.18
CA GLY A 150 7.78 21.66 1.62
C GLY A 150 7.18 20.30 1.24
N ARG A 151 7.92 19.25 1.59
CA ARG A 151 7.54 17.86 1.31
C ARG A 151 7.25 17.14 2.63
N PRO A 152 5.99 17.05 3.07
CA PRO A 152 5.65 16.40 4.34
C PRO A 152 5.70 14.88 4.19
N PHE A 153 6.89 14.30 4.28
CA PHE A 153 7.04 12.84 4.32
C PHE A 153 7.16 12.40 5.78
N THR A 154 6.09 11.83 6.32
CA THR A 154 6.08 11.28 7.67
C THR A 154 5.34 9.95 7.70
N ALA A 155 5.69 9.09 8.66
CA ALA A 155 4.94 7.90 8.96
C ALA A 155 4.85 7.66 10.47
N THR A 156 3.81 6.97 10.90
CA THR A 156 3.77 6.34 12.22
C THR A 156 4.16 4.87 12.10
N GLY A 157 4.88 4.36 13.09
CA GLY A 157 5.34 2.97 13.09
C GLY A 157 6.69 2.74 12.42
N PHE A 158 7.32 3.80 11.90
CA PHE A 158 8.66 3.79 11.30
C PHE A 158 9.47 4.99 11.82
N GLU A 159 10.76 4.78 12.07
CA GLU A 159 11.64 5.82 12.62
C GLU A 159 12.42 6.56 11.53
N GLN A 160 12.62 5.92 10.38
CA GLN A 160 13.37 6.49 9.27
C GLN A 160 12.49 6.62 8.03
N VAL A 161 12.61 7.76 7.34
CA VAL A 161 11.97 8.02 6.06
C VAL A 161 13.03 8.49 5.08
N THR A 162 13.13 7.84 3.94
CA THR A 162 14.06 8.17 2.87
C THR A 162 13.29 8.41 1.58
N LEU A 163 13.39 9.61 1.03
CA LEU A 163 12.88 9.90 -0.31
C LEU A 163 13.97 9.58 -1.32
N ILE A 164 13.65 8.77 -2.30
CA ILE A 164 14.47 8.47 -3.46
C ILE A 164 13.81 9.16 -4.63
N ASP A 165 14.37 10.31 -5.00
CA ASP A 165 13.93 11.05 -6.17
C ASP A 165 14.29 10.30 -7.46
N GLU A 166 14.03 10.94 -8.57
CA GLU A 166 14.34 10.43 -9.91
C GLU A 166 15.59 9.53 -10.02
N PRO A 167 15.55 8.48 -10.78
CA PRO A 167 14.46 8.07 -11.70
C PRO A 167 13.45 7.08 -11.09
N TYR A 168 13.23 7.10 -9.78
CA TYR A 168 12.44 6.06 -9.12
C TYR A 168 11.20 6.56 -8.38
N ASP A 169 11.10 7.85 -8.07
CA ASP A 169 10.02 8.45 -7.27
C ASP A 169 9.46 7.49 -6.21
N ARG A 170 10.29 7.19 -5.22
CA ARG A 170 10.01 6.20 -4.19
C ARG A 170 10.26 6.78 -2.79
N ILE A 171 9.39 6.44 -1.85
CA ILE A 171 9.60 6.70 -0.42
C ILE A 171 9.79 5.38 0.29
N GLU A 172 10.89 5.25 1.03
CA GLU A 172 11.18 4.12 1.89
C GLU A 172 11.01 4.52 3.35
N TYR A 173 10.28 3.71 4.09
CA TYR A 173 10.02 3.82 5.51
C TYR A 173 10.65 2.63 6.21
N ASP A 174 11.65 2.88 7.05
CA ASP A 174 12.47 1.86 7.68
C ASP A 174 12.49 1.97 9.20
N GLN A 175 13.19 1.02 9.85
CA GLN A 175 13.36 0.95 11.31
C GLN A 175 12.02 0.97 12.05
N GLY A 176 11.05 0.25 11.49
CA GLY A 176 9.71 0.21 12.03
C GLY A 176 9.31 -1.15 12.58
N LYS A 177 8.15 -1.13 13.24
CA LYS A 177 7.46 -2.34 13.65
C LYS A 177 5.96 -2.09 13.64
N VAL A 178 5.30 -2.57 12.58
CA VAL A 178 3.84 -2.55 12.48
C VAL A 178 3.33 -3.97 12.68
N PRO A 179 2.81 -4.31 13.86
CA PRO A 179 2.27 -5.64 14.15
C PRO A 179 1.11 -6.01 13.22
N ILE A 180 0.85 -7.31 13.10
CA ILE A 180 -0.34 -7.83 12.41
C ILE A 180 -1.59 -7.22 13.03
N GLY A 181 -2.53 -6.75 12.19
CA GLY A 181 -3.77 -6.10 12.62
C GLY A 181 -3.60 -4.66 13.14
N SER A 182 -2.39 -4.14 13.21
CA SER A 182 -2.12 -2.75 13.58
C SER A 182 -2.11 -1.85 12.36
N HIS A 183 -2.10 -0.52 12.58
CA HIS A 183 -2.10 0.48 11.51
C HIS A 183 -0.80 1.25 11.47
N ALA A 184 -0.35 1.58 10.27
CA ALA A 184 0.60 2.64 10.00
C ALA A 184 -0.11 3.81 9.31
N THR A 185 0.35 5.04 9.56
CA THR A 185 -0.15 6.22 8.86
C THR A 185 1.00 6.85 8.09
N PHE A 186 0.80 7.06 6.81
CA PHE A 186 1.76 7.68 5.91
C PHE A 186 1.21 9.02 5.43
N ARG A 187 2.05 10.05 5.37
CA ARG A 187 1.70 11.37 4.85
C ARG A 187 2.69 11.75 3.76
N PHE A 188 2.20 12.11 2.59
CA PHE A 188 3.00 12.57 1.46
C PHE A 188 2.17 13.43 0.51
N VAL A 189 2.81 14.02 -0.47
CA VAL A 189 2.17 14.79 -1.54
C VAL A 189 2.54 14.22 -2.89
N VAL A 190 1.63 14.36 -3.83
CA VAL A 190 1.84 13.96 -5.24
C VAL A 190 1.65 15.19 -6.10
N SER A 191 2.47 15.36 -7.12
CA SER A 191 2.32 16.41 -8.10
C SER A 191 2.69 15.95 -9.50
N GLU A 192 2.15 16.63 -10.51
CA GLU A 192 2.31 16.28 -11.91
C GLU A 192 2.38 17.54 -12.78
N THR A 193 3.31 17.60 -13.70
CA THR A 193 3.51 18.74 -14.61
C THR A 193 2.49 18.78 -15.73
N LEU A 194 2.00 17.63 -16.16
CA LEU A 194 1.03 17.45 -17.23
C LEU A 194 -0.36 17.10 -16.69
N PRO A 195 -1.43 17.23 -17.48
CA PRO A 195 -2.73 16.72 -17.09
C PRO A 195 -2.68 15.20 -16.88
N LEU A 196 -2.71 14.79 -15.63
CA LEU A 196 -2.72 13.40 -15.24
C LEU A 196 -4.12 12.80 -15.41
N GLN A 197 -4.24 11.71 -16.15
CA GLN A 197 -5.49 10.97 -16.26
C GLN A 197 -5.52 9.78 -15.31
N GLU A 198 -4.44 9.00 -15.28
CA GLU A 198 -4.31 7.82 -14.45
C GLU A 198 -2.85 7.65 -14.03
N ALA A 199 -2.64 7.24 -12.78
CA ALA A 199 -1.35 6.81 -12.29
C ALA A 199 -1.52 5.76 -11.18
N TYR A 200 -0.40 5.22 -10.71
CA TYR A 200 -0.34 4.07 -9.84
C TYR A 200 0.57 4.37 -8.66
N LEU A 201 0.16 3.88 -7.49
CA LEU A 201 0.93 3.95 -6.26
C LEU A 201 1.20 2.50 -5.80
N ALA A 202 2.35 1.98 -6.14
CA ALA A 202 2.77 0.66 -5.67
C ALA A 202 3.15 0.74 -4.18
N GLN A 203 2.72 -0.24 -3.40
CA GLN A 203 2.85 -0.30 -1.95
C GLN A 203 3.42 -1.66 -1.58
N ARG A 204 4.56 -1.68 -0.91
CA ARG A 204 5.30 -2.92 -0.64
C ARG A 204 5.71 -3.01 0.83
N PRO A 205 4.95 -3.74 1.66
CA PRO A 205 5.41 -4.08 2.99
C PRO A 205 6.59 -5.06 2.91
N ARG A 206 7.55 -4.94 3.83
CA ARG A 206 8.70 -5.83 3.87
C ARG A 206 8.78 -6.57 5.19
N ARG A 207 9.20 -7.83 5.11
CA ARG A 207 9.46 -8.70 6.25
C ARG A 207 10.76 -8.30 6.94
N PRO A 208 10.89 -8.61 8.26
CA PRO A 208 12.19 -8.60 8.91
C PRO A 208 13.17 -9.47 8.11
N ILE A 209 14.38 -8.95 7.89
CA ILE A 209 15.46 -9.78 7.38
C ILE A 209 15.79 -10.81 8.46
N ALA A 210 16.07 -12.06 8.09
CA ALA A 210 16.30 -13.16 9.03
C ALA A 210 17.41 -12.88 10.07
N GLU A 211 18.34 -11.98 9.76
CA GLU A 211 19.37 -11.51 10.67
C GLU A 211 18.82 -10.69 11.85
N GLU A 212 17.73 -9.94 11.67
CA GLU A 212 17.09 -9.18 12.76
C GLU A 212 16.28 -10.07 13.72
N LEU A 213 15.90 -11.27 13.31
CA LEU A 213 15.20 -12.25 14.13
C LEU A 213 16.12 -13.00 15.10
N GLY A 214 17.38 -12.56 15.26
CA GLY A 214 18.29 -13.13 16.26
C GLY A 214 18.64 -14.59 15.96
N ALA A 215 19.13 -14.88 14.77
CA ALA A 215 19.95 -16.08 14.62
C ALA A 215 21.03 -16.03 15.71
N PRO A 216 21.16 -17.05 16.57
CA PRO A 216 22.14 -17.00 17.63
C PRO A 216 23.48 -16.71 16.99
N SER A 217 24.12 -15.60 17.40
CA SER A 217 25.49 -15.29 17.02
C SER A 217 26.28 -16.54 17.31
N THR A 218 26.69 -17.28 16.28
CA THR A 218 27.60 -18.40 16.42
C THR A 218 28.84 -17.80 17.03
N ALA A 219 28.97 -17.98 18.35
CA ALA A 219 30.14 -17.57 19.09
C ALA A 219 31.34 -18.04 18.28
N ARG A 220 32.20 -17.12 17.90
CA ARG A 220 33.50 -17.42 17.31
C ARG A 220 34.12 -18.46 18.16
N LEU A 221 34.20 -19.69 17.66
CA LEU A 221 35.03 -20.73 18.21
C LEU A 221 36.45 -20.15 18.31
N GLY A 222 36.89 -19.98 19.55
CA GLY A 222 38.21 -19.42 19.83
C GLY A 222 39.27 -20.13 19.04
N SER A 223 40.17 -19.37 18.46
CA SER A 223 41.37 -19.87 17.82
C SER A 223 42.09 -20.84 18.76
N PRO A 224 42.56 -22.01 18.27
CA PRO A 224 43.33 -22.94 19.12
C PRO A 224 44.60 -22.24 19.59
N PRO A 225 45.10 -22.58 20.83
CA PRO A 225 46.31 -21.97 21.34
C PRO A 225 47.50 -22.34 20.47
N GLU A 226 48.24 -21.33 20.06
CA GLU A 226 49.54 -21.52 19.39
C GLU A 226 50.50 -22.25 20.35
N PHE A 227 50.85 -23.47 19.99
CA PHE A 227 51.98 -24.20 20.62
C PHE A 227 53.29 -23.55 20.17
N GLY A 228 53.87 -22.72 21.05
CA GLY A 228 55.18 -22.15 20.86
C GLY A 228 56.29 -23.21 20.85
N ASN A 229 56.85 -23.45 19.69
CA ASN A 229 58.07 -24.27 19.53
C ASN A 229 59.30 -23.44 19.96
N ARG A 230 59.75 -23.65 21.23
CA ARG A 230 61.06 -23.22 21.64
C ARG A 230 62.08 -24.27 21.19
N PHE A 231 62.75 -24.07 20.09
CA PHE A 231 64.02 -24.71 19.82
C PHE A 231 65.15 -23.77 20.20
N SER A 232 65.79 -24.13 21.31
CA SER A 232 67.08 -23.59 21.75
C SER A 232 68.20 -24.26 20.94
N HIS A 233 68.91 -23.51 20.10
CA HIS A 233 70.22 -23.94 19.62
C HIS A 233 71.29 -23.21 20.41
N ARG A 234 72.01 -23.99 21.23
CA ARG A 234 73.38 -23.62 21.65
C ARG A 234 74.35 -24.19 20.60
N GLY A 235 75.30 -23.38 20.22
CA GLY A 235 76.44 -23.69 19.42
C GLY A 235 77.27 -22.42 19.28
#